data_86506010f29c92911ca22481d94d56f3
#
_entry.id   86506010f29c92911ca22481d94d56f3
#
_cell.length_a   1.000
_cell.length_b   1.000
_cell.length_c   1.000
_cell.angle_alpha   90.00
_cell.angle_beta   90.00
_cell.angle_gamma   90.00
#
_symmetry.space_group_name_H-M   'P 1'
#
loop_
_entity.id
_entity.type
_entity.pdbx_description
1 polymer ?
#
loop_
_entity_poly.entity_id
_entity_poly.type
_entity_poly.pdbx_seq_one_letter_code
_entity_poly.pdbx_strand_id
1 'polypeptide(L)'
;MATPPEPLMRRVVLYVDSLKIGGAERVTLTFARWLQQNGWTPIVLTRQSRTLDFYPIPAGVERAVEPPDPRWLRLLGRWGFPWRVRRLRHWLRQQQVSLAIGMTTKPAVKLLLAAHPLRIPCAVSERNFPPLKPMALPWGVLRRFSYRWASLHIVQTRATGEWLKQQLSAEPQLLLPNPVQWPLPRFEPELDPDQWLATVGVASDAPVLLAAGTKAHQKGFDLLVQAFADLIPRYPNLQLVILGLTQ
;
A
#
# COMPACT_ATOMS: atom_id res chain seq x y z
N MET A 1 -7.92 43.39 19.64
CA MET A 1 -8.04 42.49 18.48
C MET A 1 -7.59 41.11 18.94
N ALA A 2 -8.49 40.15 19.06
CA ALA A 2 -8.13 38.77 19.42
C ALA A 2 -7.42 38.14 18.21
N THR A 3 -6.23 37.58 18.44
CA THR A 3 -5.48 36.80 17.46
C THR A 3 -6.40 35.67 16.96
N PRO A 4 -6.58 35.46 15.65
CA PRO A 4 -7.38 34.34 15.16
C PRO A 4 -6.78 33.04 15.73
N PRO A 5 -7.61 32.07 16.14
CA PRO A 5 -7.12 30.80 16.66
C PRO A 5 -6.20 30.18 15.62
N GLU A 6 -5.02 29.72 16.05
CA GLU A 6 -4.11 28.95 15.20
C GLU A 6 -4.89 27.83 14.49
N PRO A 7 -4.73 27.67 13.17
CA PRO A 7 -5.43 26.62 12.46
C PRO A 7 -5.05 25.29 13.08
N LEU A 8 -6.04 24.57 13.60
CA LEU A 8 -5.89 23.22 14.15
C LEU A 8 -5.06 22.40 13.16
N MET A 9 -3.83 22.04 13.53
CA MET A 9 -2.94 21.25 12.68
C MET A 9 -3.64 19.94 12.33
N ARG A 10 -4.08 19.81 11.07
CA ARG A 10 -4.78 18.64 10.56
C ARG A 10 -3.78 17.54 10.26
N ARG A 11 -3.26 16.87 11.30
CA ARG A 11 -2.29 15.79 11.14
C ARG A 11 -2.99 14.49 10.76
N VAL A 12 -2.57 13.88 9.67
CA VAL A 12 -3.10 12.61 9.18
C VAL A 12 -2.00 11.56 9.08
N VAL A 13 -2.23 10.38 9.65
CA VAL A 13 -1.30 9.25 9.49
C VAL A 13 -1.78 8.31 8.40
N LEU A 14 -0.88 7.96 7.47
CA LEU A 14 -1.06 6.89 6.49
C LEU A 14 -0.16 5.72 6.92
N TYR A 15 -0.76 4.62 7.35
CA TYR A 15 -0.01 3.49 7.87
C TYR A 15 0.03 2.33 6.86
N VAL A 16 1.24 1.99 6.44
CA VAL A 16 1.56 0.86 5.55
C VAL A 16 2.68 0.01 6.14
N ASP A 17 2.84 -1.24 5.73
CA ASP A 17 3.85 -2.13 6.34
C ASP A 17 5.29 -1.68 6.03
N SER A 18 5.55 -1.27 4.79
CA SER A 18 6.85 -0.78 4.30
C SER A 18 6.65 0.19 3.15
N LEU A 19 7.74 0.79 2.65
CA LEU A 19 7.78 1.53 1.38
C LEU A 19 8.70 0.85 0.35
N LYS A 20 8.77 -0.48 0.37
CA LYS A 20 9.44 -1.27 -0.69
C LYS A 20 8.72 -1.09 -2.02
N ILE A 21 9.29 -1.66 -3.09
CA ILE A 21 8.62 -1.70 -4.40
C ILE A 21 7.23 -2.35 -4.26
N GLY A 22 6.18 -1.58 -4.59
CA GLY A 22 4.81 -2.09 -4.56
C GLY A 22 3.77 -1.04 -4.91
N GLY A 23 2.60 -1.50 -5.36
CA GLY A 23 1.50 -0.61 -5.76
C GLY A 23 0.83 0.09 -4.58
N ALA A 24 0.69 -0.58 -3.43
CA ALA A 24 0.09 0.01 -2.24
C ALA A 24 0.96 1.12 -1.67
N GLU A 25 2.27 0.93 -1.71
CA GLU A 25 3.30 1.87 -1.26
C GLU A 25 3.28 3.14 -2.12
N ARG A 26 3.28 2.99 -3.45
CA ARG A 26 3.16 4.12 -4.38
C ARG A 26 1.87 4.91 -4.16
N VAL A 27 0.75 4.21 -4.03
CA VAL A 27 -0.54 4.87 -3.77
C VAL A 27 -0.56 5.57 -2.41
N THR A 28 0.08 5.01 -1.38
CA THR A 28 0.23 5.68 -0.07
C THR A 28 0.89 7.04 -0.23
N LEU A 29 1.98 7.13 -0.99
CA LEU A 29 2.68 8.40 -1.22
C LEU A 29 1.87 9.37 -2.09
N THR A 30 1.13 8.86 -3.08
CA THR A 30 0.21 9.69 -3.87
C THR A 30 -0.89 10.30 -3.00
N PHE A 31 -1.48 9.52 -2.09
CA PHE A 31 -2.45 10.01 -1.11
C PHE A 31 -1.83 11.05 -0.16
N ALA A 32 -0.64 10.76 0.35
CA ALA A 32 0.07 11.68 1.24
C ALA A 32 0.34 13.02 0.55
N ARG A 33 0.82 13.00 -0.70
CA ARG A 33 1.03 14.21 -1.50
C ARG A 33 -0.27 14.99 -1.70
N TRP A 34 -1.35 14.31 -2.06
CA TRP A 34 -2.65 14.95 -2.26
C TRP A 34 -3.16 15.59 -0.96
N LEU A 35 -3.07 14.90 0.16
CA LEU A 35 -3.46 15.42 1.47
C LEU A 35 -2.63 16.65 1.84
N GLN A 36 -1.33 16.63 1.60
CA GLN A 36 -0.43 17.77 1.83
C GLN A 36 -0.86 19.00 0.99
N GLN A 37 -1.18 18.79 -0.27
CA GLN A 37 -1.67 19.86 -1.17
C GLN A 37 -3.03 20.43 -0.75
N ASN A 38 -3.80 19.67 0.05
CA ASN A 38 -5.11 20.06 0.58
C ASN A 38 -5.07 20.49 2.06
N GLY A 39 -3.92 20.98 2.53
CA GLY A 39 -3.78 21.61 3.85
C GLY A 39 -3.71 20.64 5.04
N TRP A 40 -3.40 19.35 4.80
CA TRP A 40 -3.10 18.38 5.84
C TRP A 40 -1.58 18.29 6.08
N THR A 41 -1.20 17.86 7.27
CA THR A 41 0.18 17.45 7.59
C THR A 41 0.24 15.92 7.60
N PRO A 42 0.58 15.28 6.46
CA PRO A 42 0.59 13.83 6.36
C PRO A 42 1.85 13.22 6.96
N ILE A 43 1.67 12.14 7.70
CA ILE A 43 2.74 11.31 8.25
C ILE A 43 2.62 9.93 7.63
N VAL A 44 3.61 9.52 6.85
CA VAL A 44 3.70 8.13 6.35
C VAL A 44 4.42 7.29 7.39
N LEU A 45 3.66 6.45 8.07
CA LEU A 45 4.14 5.54 9.12
C LEU A 45 4.35 4.15 8.55
N THR A 46 5.50 3.52 8.85
CA THR A 46 5.75 2.12 8.51
C THR A 46 6.23 1.33 9.71
N ARG A 47 6.04 0.01 9.65
CA ARG A 47 6.66 -0.91 10.59
C ARG A 47 8.13 -1.18 10.24
N GLN A 48 8.46 -1.21 8.97
CA GLN A 48 9.82 -1.49 8.50
C GLN A 48 10.68 -0.22 8.42
N SER A 49 12.01 -0.42 8.46
CA SER A 49 13.00 0.64 8.43
C SER A 49 12.95 1.49 7.16
N ARG A 50 13.37 2.75 7.28
CA ARG A 50 13.57 3.68 6.15
C ARG A 50 14.61 3.19 5.13
N THR A 51 15.56 2.37 5.55
CA THR A 51 16.59 1.79 4.66
C THR A 51 16.01 0.90 3.58
N LEU A 52 14.74 0.52 3.70
CA LEU A 52 14.00 -0.30 2.74
C LEU A 52 13.08 0.53 1.85
N ASP A 53 13.07 1.85 1.99
CA ASP A 53 12.23 2.72 1.20
C ASP A 53 12.77 2.79 -0.24
N PHE A 54 11.93 2.43 -1.20
CA PHE A 54 12.23 2.46 -2.63
C PHE A 54 11.81 3.80 -3.26
N TYR A 55 10.65 4.32 -2.83
CA TYR A 55 10.10 5.55 -3.40
C TYR A 55 10.58 6.77 -2.60
N PRO A 56 10.91 7.90 -3.28
CA PRO A 56 11.19 9.15 -2.59
C PRO A 56 9.94 9.67 -1.86
N ILE A 57 10.18 10.24 -0.69
CA ILE A 57 9.09 10.86 0.09
C ILE A 57 8.76 12.22 -0.52
N PRO A 58 7.48 12.51 -0.83
CA PRO A 58 7.10 13.82 -1.36
C PRO A 58 7.43 14.96 -0.39
N ALA A 59 7.74 16.13 -0.93
CA ALA A 59 7.99 17.33 -0.13
C ALA A 59 6.79 17.65 0.77
N GLY A 60 7.05 18.04 2.02
CA GLY A 60 6.00 18.35 3.01
C GLY A 60 5.31 17.12 3.62
N VAL A 61 5.74 15.90 3.30
CA VAL A 61 5.25 14.66 3.91
C VAL A 61 6.24 14.18 4.97
N GLU A 62 5.77 14.02 6.20
CA GLU A 62 6.58 13.46 7.28
C GLU A 62 6.74 11.94 7.11
N ARG A 63 7.95 11.43 7.36
CA ARG A 63 8.24 10.00 7.34
C ARG A 63 8.53 9.49 8.74
N ALA A 64 7.73 8.55 9.22
CA ALA A 64 7.89 7.94 10.53
C ALA A 64 8.02 6.41 10.42
N VAL A 65 8.72 5.81 11.39
CA VAL A 65 8.81 4.36 11.58
C VAL A 65 8.26 4.06 12.97
N GLU A 66 7.54 2.96 13.13
CA GLU A 66 7.12 2.52 14.47
C GLU A 66 8.33 2.41 15.39
N PRO A 67 8.20 2.82 16.67
CA PRO A 67 9.26 2.62 17.63
C PRO A 67 9.67 1.13 17.69
N PRO A 68 10.98 0.81 17.66
CA PRO A 68 11.45 -0.56 17.68
C PRO A 68 10.99 -1.28 18.95
N ASP A 69 10.64 -2.56 18.83
CA ASP A 69 10.24 -3.36 19.97
C ASP A 69 11.40 -3.51 20.95
N PRO A 70 11.19 -3.27 22.26
CA PRO A 70 12.18 -3.57 23.28
C PRO A 70 12.43 -5.09 23.34
N ARG A 71 13.56 -5.50 23.93
CA ARG A 71 13.98 -6.92 23.94
C ARG A 71 12.89 -7.85 24.45
N TRP A 72 12.25 -7.53 25.56
CA TRP A 72 11.20 -8.34 26.17
C TRP A 72 9.99 -8.52 25.22
N LEU A 73 9.60 -7.46 24.47
CA LEU A 73 8.47 -7.52 23.56
C LEU A 73 8.79 -8.35 22.28
N ARG A 74 10.07 -8.39 21.89
CA ARG A 74 10.53 -9.28 20.82
C ARG A 74 10.44 -10.75 21.24
N LEU A 75 10.78 -11.08 22.50
CA LEU A 75 10.67 -12.42 23.05
C LEU A 75 9.22 -12.94 23.10
N LEU A 76 8.26 -12.05 23.33
CA LEU A 76 6.84 -12.43 23.31
C LEU A 76 6.31 -12.78 21.91
N GLY A 77 7.07 -12.51 20.84
CA GLY A 77 6.67 -12.82 19.47
C GLY A 77 5.25 -12.31 19.13
N ARG A 78 4.35 -13.19 18.69
CA ARG A 78 2.96 -12.86 18.36
C ARG A 78 2.13 -12.43 19.59
N TRP A 79 2.44 -12.95 20.77
CA TRP A 79 1.74 -12.63 22.01
C TRP A 79 1.95 -11.17 22.43
N GLY A 80 3.02 -10.53 21.99
CA GLY A 80 3.28 -9.10 22.20
C GLY A 80 2.39 -8.14 21.41
N PHE A 81 1.44 -8.62 20.61
CA PHE A 81 0.60 -7.78 19.76
C PHE A 81 -0.21 -6.72 20.53
N PRO A 82 -0.86 -7.01 21.68
CA PRO A 82 -1.59 -5.98 22.45
C PRO A 82 -0.69 -4.83 22.91
N TRP A 83 0.54 -5.11 23.32
CA TRP A 83 1.51 -4.08 23.71
C TRP A 83 1.95 -3.24 22.53
N ARG A 84 2.14 -3.84 21.33
CA ARG A 84 2.44 -3.10 20.10
C ARG A 84 1.29 -2.15 19.72
N VAL A 85 0.05 -2.58 19.87
CA VAL A 85 -1.14 -1.74 19.69
C VAL A 85 -1.14 -0.57 20.70
N ARG A 86 -0.87 -0.85 21.98
CA ARG A 86 -0.80 0.19 23.02
C ARG A 86 0.31 1.21 22.73
N ARG A 87 1.47 0.78 22.24
CA ARG A 87 2.57 1.66 21.84
C ARG A 87 2.20 2.54 20.65
N LEU A 88 1.54 1.96 19.63
CA LEU A 88 1.03 2.73 18.50
C LEU A 88 -0.01 3.75 18.95
N ARG A 89 -0.92 3.38 19.88
CA ARG A 89 -1.88 4.31 20.47
C ARG A 89 -1.20 5.49 21.16
N HIS A 90 -0.17 5.22 21.95
CA HIS A 90 0.60 6.27 22.62
C HIS A 90 1.27 7.20 21.61
N TRP A 91 1.88 6.64 20.58
CA TRP A 91 2.49 7.39 19.48
C TRP A 91 1.48 8.28 18.75
N LEU A 92 0.29 7.75 18.40
CA LEU A 92 -0.79 8.54 17.76
C LEU A 92 -1.19 9.74 18.60
N ARG A 93 -1.30 9.57 19.93
CA ARG A 93 -1.60 10.65 20.87
C ARG A 93 -0.47 11.69 20.91
N GLN A 94 0.78 11.27 21.00
CA GLN A 94 1.93 12.17 21.02
C GLN A 94 2.05 12.99 19.73
N GLN A 95 1.72 12.37 18.59
CA GLN A 95 1.73 13.04 17.28
C GLN A 95 0.47 13.90 17.04
N GLN A 96 -0.46 13.97 17.98
CA GLN A 96 -1.72 14.72 17.84
C GLN A 96 -2.46 14.39 16.54
N VAL A 97 -2.47 13.12 16.15
CA VAL A 97 -3.12 12.64 14.92
C VAL A 97 -4.63 12.87 15.02
N SER A 98 -5.20 13.55 14.03
CA SER A 98 -6.63 13.86 13.91
C SER A 98 -7.37 12.95 12.94
N LEU A 99 -6.66 12.27 12.03
CA LEU A 99 -7.19 11.29 11.07
C LEU A 99 -6.19 10.17 10.86
N ALA A 100 -6.66 8.93 10.77
CA ALA A 100 -5.82 7.77 10.53
C ALA A 100 -6.28 7.01 9.28
N ILE A 101 -5.36 6.55 8.42
CA ILE A 101 -5.66 5.79 7.21
C ILE A 101 -4.79 4.54 7.17
N GLY A 102 -5.39 3.36 7.28
CA GLY A 102 -4.70 2.09 7.12
C GLY A 102 -4.66 1.68 5.66
N MET A 103 -3.48 1.60 5.07
CA MET A 103 -3.29 1.42 3.62
C MET A 103 -3.26 -0.03 3.15
N THR A 104 -3.19 -0.99 4.07
CA THR A 104 -3.28 -2.44 3.80
C THR A 104 -3.89 -3.13 5.01
N THR A 105 -4.41 -4.35 4.85
CA THR A 105 -5.24 -5.03 5.85
C THR A 105 -4.61 -5.13 7.25
N LYS A 106 -3.37 -5.65 7.40
CA LYS A 106 -2.74 -5.79 8.73
C LYS A 106 -2.43 -4.46 9.41
N PRO A 107 -1.82 -3.46 8.73
CA PRO A 107 -1.71 -2.10 9.24
C PRO A 107 -3.06 -1.49 9.62
N ALA A 108 -4.10 -1.64 8.79
CA ALA A 108 -5.43 -1.12 9.09
C ALA A 108 -6.03 -1.71 10.37
N VAL A 109 -5.96 -3.03 10.56
CA VAL A 109 -6.42 -3.70 11.79
C VAL A 109 -5.70 -3.14 13.01
N LYS A 110 -4.36 -3.06 12.97
CA LYS A 110 -3.56 -2.54 14.08
C LYS A 110 -3.88 -1.07 14.36
N LEU A 111 -4.05 -0.28 13.30
CA LEU A 111 -4.38 1.15 13.42
C LEU A 111 -5.76 1.36 14.03
N LEU A 112 -6.78 0.63 13.60
CA LEU A 112 -8.13 0.66 14.17
C LEU A 112 -8.12 0.35 15.67
N LEU A 113 -7.43 -0.71 16.09
CA LEU A 113 -7.28 -1.09 17.49
C LEU A 113 -6.56 -0.02 18.33
N ALA A 114 -5.67 0.76 17.71
CA ALA A 114 -4.96 1.83 18.38
C ALA A 114 -5.75 3.15 18.40
N ALA A 115 -6.41 3.51 17.30
CA ALA A 115 -7.08 4.78 17.09
C ALA A 115 -8.48 4.84 17.75
N HIS A 116 -9.24 3.75 17.72
CA HIS A 116 -10.61 3.71 18.23
C HIS A 116 -10.76 4.19 19.68
N PRO A 117 -9.95 3.76 20.67
CA PRO A 117 -10.05 4.26 22.03
C PRO A 117 -9.65 5.74 22.19
N LEU A 118 -8.97 6.33 21.22
CA LEU A 118 -8.65 7.75 21.15
C LEU A 118 -9.73 8.57 20.45
N ARG A 119 -10.78 7.92 19.93
CA ARG A 119 -11.81 8.54 19.08
C ARG A 119 -11.24 9.23 17.85
N ILE A 120 -10.10 8.76 17.34
CA ILE A 120 -9.52 9.25 16.08
C ILE A 120 -10.27 8.57 14.94
N PRO A 121 -10.91 9.32 14.01
CA PRO A 121 -11.51 8.76 12.81
C PRO A 121 -10.48 7.95 12.02
N CYS A 122 -10.88 6.74 11.59
CA CYS A 122 -9.97 5.85 10.89
C CYS A 122 -10.58 5.34 9.60
N ALA A 123 -9.94 5.63 8.47
CA ALA A 123 -10.28 5.03 7.18
C ALA A 123 -9.44 3.76 6.94
N VAL A 124 -10.05 2.78 6.29
CA VAL A 124 -9.40 1.53 5.89
C VAL A 124 -9.34 1.47 4.37
N SER A 125 -8.15 1.30 3.80
CA SER A 125 -7.97 1.10 2.37
C SER A 125 -7.66 -0.36 2.07
N GLU A 126 -8.62 -1.08 1.47
CA GLU A 126 -8.42 -2.46 1.07
C GLU A 126 -7.86 -2.53 -0.34
N ARG A 127 -6.62 -3.07 -0.46
CA ARG A 127 -5.83 -3.06 -1.68
C ARG A 127 -5.73 -4.42 -2.38
N ASN A 128 -6.36 -5.44 -1.82
CA ASN A 128 -6.41 -6.77 -2.40
C ASN A 128 -7.85 -7.25 -2.41
N PHE A 129 -8.19 -8.13 -3.36
CA PHE A 129 -9.48 -8.83 -3.31
C PHE A 129 -9.41 -9.90 -2.22
N PRO A 130 -10.19 -9.78 -1.14
CA PRO A 130 -10.02 -10.62 0.04
C PRO A 130 -10.20 -12.12 -0.17
N PRO A 131 -11.13 -12.60 -1.03
CA PRO A 131 -11.28 -14.03 -1.32
C PRO A 131 -10.00 -14.66 -1.87
N LEU A 132 -9.24 -13.95 -2.68
CA LEU A 132 -8.00 -14.44 -3.27
C LEU A 132 -6.79 -14.30 -2.32
N LYS A 133 -6.99 -13.69 -1.15
CA LYS A 133 -5.92 -13.51 -0.15
C LYS A 133 -6.43 -13.81 1.26
N PRO A 134 -6.71 -15.09 1.55
CA PRO A 134 -7.19 -15.48 2.86
C PRO A 134 -6.19 -15.11 3.96
N MET A 135 -6.70 -14.76 5.11
CA MET A 135 -5.89 -14.38 6.27
C MET A 135 -5.85 -15.51 7.29
N ALA A 136 -4.68 -15.71 7.91
CA ALA A 136 -4.55 -16.62 9.06
C ALA A 136 -5.54 -16.23 10.17
N LEU A 137 -6.02 -17.21 10.93
CA LEU A 137 -7.08 -17.10 11.92
C LEU A 137 -7.02 -15.85 12.82
N PRO A 138 -5.92 -15.53 13.52
CA PRO A 138 -5.97 -14.38 14.42
C PRO A 138 -6.23 -13.08 13.68
N TRP A 139 -5.70 -12.89 12.48
CA TRP A 139 -5.90 -11.68 11.69
C TRP A 139 -7.29 -11.59 11.07
N GLY A 140 -7.87 -12.72 10.65
CA GLY A 140 -9.25 -12.77 10.13
C GLY A 140 -10.25 -12.34 11.20
N VAL A 141 -10.12 -12.86 12.42
CA VAL A 141 -10.97 -12.52 13.56
C VAL A 141 -10.80 -11.04 13.95
N LEU A 142 -9.55 -10.58 14.09
CA LEU A 142 -9.27 -9.19 14.44
C LEU A 142 -9.80 -8.23 13.38
N ARG A 143 -9.68 -8.57 12.10
CA ARG A 143 -10.26 -7.80 11.00
C ARG A 143 -11.78 -7.72 11.11
N ARG A 144 -12.47 -8.86 11.27
CA ARG A 144 -13.92 -8.91 11.40
C ARG A 144 -14.41 -8.04 12.56
N PHE A 145 -13.69 -8.06 13.68
CA PHE A 145 -14.03 -7.27 14.85
C PHE A 145 -13.73 -5.78 14.66
N SER A 146 -12.55 -5.42 14.18
CA SER A 146 -12.09 -4.03 14.14
C SER A 146 -12.66 -3.21 12.98
N TYR A 147 -12.99 -3.82 11.84
CA TYR A 147 -13.47 -3.08 10.66
C TYR A 147 -14.80 -2.34 10.91
N ARG A 148 -15.62 -2.82 11.84
CA ARG A 148 -16.83 -2.11 12.29
C ARG A 148 -16.56 -0.73 12.90
N TRP A 149 -15.33 -0.46 13.31
CA TRP A 149 -14.91 0.82 13.89
C TRP A 149 -14.33 1.79 12.86
N ALA A 150 -14.22 1.36 11.61
CA ALA A 150 -13.76 2.25 10.56
C ALA A 150 -14.82 3.30 10.24
N SER A 151 -14.39 4.55 10.12
CA SER A 151 -15.26 5.66 9.70
C SER A 151 -15.50 5.64 8.19
N LEU A 152 -14.63 4.97 7.42
CA LEU A 152 -14.72 4.84 5.97
C LEU A 152 -13.93 3.63 5.47
N HIS A 153 -14.50 2.89 4.51
CA HIS A 153 -13.82 1.83 3.78
C HIS A 153 -13.54 2.28 2.35
N ILE A 154 -12.27 2.42 2.00
CA ILE A 154 -11.83 2.77 0.65
C ILE A 154 -11.57 1.46 -0.10
N VAL A 155 -12.32 1.22 -1.16
CA VAL A 155 -12.27 0.01 -1.99
C VAL A 155 -11.89 0.35 -3.42
N GLN A 156 -11.14 -0.54 -4.09
CA GLN A 156 -10.69 -0.32 -5.46
C GLN A 156 -11.70 -0.76 -6.52
N THR A 157 -12.53 -1.75 -6.18
CA THR A 157 -13.52 -2.35 -7.09
C THR A 157 -14.85 -2.55 -6.37
N ARG A 158 -15.94 -2.56 -7.13
CA ARG A 158 -17.28 -2.87 -6.61
C ARG A 158 -17.33 -4.24 -5.96
N ALA A 159 -16.73 -5.26 -6.60
CA ALA A 159 -16.68 -6.62 -6.06
C ALA A 159 -16.00 -6.68 -4.67
N THR A 160 -14.91 -5.90 -4.45
CA THR A 160 -14.30 -5.79 -3.13
C THR A 160 -15.24 -5.15 -2.12
N GLY A 161 -15.94 -4.09 -2.52
CA GLY A 161 -16.92 -3.40 -1.66
C GLY A 161 -18.06 -4.31 -1.26
N GLU A 162 -18.68 -5.00 -2.20
CA GLU A 162 -19.77 -5.95 -1.96
C GLU A 162 -19.34 -7.08 -1.01
N TRP A 163 -18.17 -7.66 -1.24
CA TRP A 163 -17.62 -8.68 -0.34
C TRP A 163 -17.44 -8.16 1.09
N LEU A 164 -16.85 -6.96 1.24
CA LEU A 164 -16.63 -6.33 2.54
C LEU A 164 -17.95 -6.03 3.25
N LYS A 165 -18.96 -5.57 2.52
CA LYS A 165 -20.30 -5.30 3.06
C LYS A 165 -20.95 -6.59 3.55
N GLN A 166 -20.96 -7.64 2.73
CA GLN A 166 -21.58 -8.92 3.04
C GLN A 166 -20.90 -9.66 4.20
N GLN A 167 -19.56 -9.69 4.19
CA GLN A 167 -18.81 -10.49 5.15
C GLN A 167 -18.44 -9.77 6.45
N LEU A 168 -18.31 -8.44 6.41
CA LEU A 168 -17.78 -7.65 7.52
C LEU A 168 -18.72 -6.49 7.93
N SER A 169 -19.86 -6.31 7.25
CA SER A 169 -20.74 -5.14 7.42
C SER A 169 -19.99 -3.81 7.32
N ALA A 170 -19.02 -3.75 6.40
CA ALA A 170 -18.10 -2.64 6.25
C ALA A 170 -18.75 -1.48 5.49
N GLU A 171 -19.28 -0.53 6.21
CA GLU A 171 -19.89 0.71 5.70
C GLU A 171 -19.52 1.89 6.62
N PRO A 172 -19.49 3.15 6.12
CA PRO A 172 -19.68 3.54 4.71
C PRO A 172 -18.49 3.16 3.81
N GLN A 173 -18.73 3.12 2.50
CA GLN A 173 -17.72 2.77 1.49
C GLN A 173 -17.48 3.89 0.49
N LEU A 174 -16.24 4.03 0.03
CA LEU A 174 -15.83 4.88 -1.08
C LEU A 174 -15.13 4.02 -2.14
N LEU A 175 -15.72 3.94 -3.32
CA LEU A 175 -15.07 3.31 -4.47
C LEU A 175 -14.02 4.28 -5.04
N LEU A 176 -12.75 3.95 -4.86
CA LEU A 176 -11.63 4.77 -5.30
C LEU A 176 -10.58 3.89 -5.97
N PRO A 177 -10.59 3.79 -7.31
CA PRO A 177 -9.57 3.07 -8.07
C PRO A 177 -8.17 3.64 -7.82
N ASN A 178 -7.13 2.87 -8.17
CA ASN A 178 -5.76 3.36 -8.07
C ASN A 178 -5.56 4.54 -9.02
N PRO A 179 -4.94 5.64 -8.54
CA PRO A 179 -4.60 6.75 -9.41
C PRO A 179 -3.50 6.35 -10.39
N VAL A 180 -3.62 6.80 -11.62
CA VAL A 180 -2.57 6.77 -12.64
C VAL A 180 -2.09 8.19 -12.84
N GLN A 181 -0.78 8.40 -12.76
CA GLN A 181 -0.19 9.70 -13.07
C GLN A 181 -0.20 9.89 -14.59
N TRP A 182 -0.77 10.99 -15.02
CA TRP A 182 -0.80 11.33 -16.44
C TRP A 182 -0.32 12.79 -16.64
N PRO A 183 0.57 13.07 -17.61
CA PRO A 183 1.27 12.10 -18.45
C PRO A 183 2.18 11.18 -17.62
N LEU A 184 2.49 9.99 -18.16
CA LEU A 184 3.40 9.07 -17.50
C LEU A 184 4.78 9.71 -17.33
N PRO A 185 5.35 9.72 -16.13
CA PRO A 185 6.67 10.29 -15.91
C PRO A 185 7.74 9.45 -16.64
N ARG A 186 8.66 10.12 -17.29
CA ARG A 186 9.89 9.51 -17.79
C ARG A 186 10.95 9.66 -16.70
N PHE A 187 11.39 8.54 -16.11
CA PHE A 187 12.40 8.56 -15.05
C PHE A 187 13.82 8.53 -15.60
N GLU A 188 14.01 7.94 -16.77
CA GLU A 188 15.29 7.81 -17.45
C GLU A 188 15.12 8.21 -18.92
N PRO A 189 15.05 9.51 -19.21
CA PRO A 189 14.81 10.00 -20.57
C PRO A 189 15.92 9.66 -21.56
N GLU A 190 17.12 9.32 -21.06
CA GLU A 190 18.32 8.99 -21.86
C GLU A 190 18.42 7.49 -22.17
N LEU A 191 17.58 6.64 -21.53
CA LEU A 191 17.57 5.21 -21.83
C LEU A 191 16.93 4.98 -23.21
N ASP A 192 17.73 4.50 -24.14
CA ASP A 192 17.25 4.03 -25.45
C ASP A 192 16.67 2.62 -25.26
N PRO A 193 15.35 2.42 -25.50
CA PRO A 193 14.70 1.13 -25.35
C PRO A 193 15.31 0.03 -26.22
N ASP A 194 15.71 0.34 -27.44
CA ASP A 194 16.26 -0.63 -28.38
C ASP A 194 17.65 -1.09 -27.96
N GLN A 195 18.48 -0.16 -27.50
CA GLN A 195 19.79 -0.49 -26.93
C GLN A 195 19.64 -1.36 -25.68
N TRP A 196 18.68 -1.02 -24.79
CA TRP A 196 18.45 -1.82 -23.60
C TRP A 196 17.94 -3.23 -23.95
N LEU A 197 17.02 -3.36 -24.88
CA LEU A 197 16.52 -4.65 -25.36
C LEU A 197 17.66 -5.51 -25.93
N ALA A 198 18.57 -4.93 -26.67
CA ALA A 198 19.75 -5.62 -27.18
C ALA A 198 20.65 -6.16 -26.04
N THR A 199 20.78 -5.43 -24.91
CA THR A 199 21.56 -5.92 -23.76
C THR A 199 20.99 -7.17 -23.09
N VAL A 200 19.69 -7.41 -23.23
CA VAL A 200 19.00 -8.60 -22.71
C VAL A 200 18.76 -9.67 -23.78
N GLY A 201 19.40 -9.52 -24.96
CA GLY A 201 19.41 -10.53 -26.01
C GLY A 201 18.19 -10.50 -26.94
N VAL A 202 17.43 -9.39 -26.97
CA VAL A 202 16.32 -9.20 -27.89
C VAL A 202 16.85 -8.71 -29.24
N ALA A 203 16.45 -9.38 -30.32
CA ALA A 203 16.80 -8.96 -31.69
C ALA A 203 16.10 -7.64 -32.04
N SER A 204 16.79 -6.76 -32.78
CA SER A 204 16.33 -5.40 -33.09
C SER A 204 15.04 -5.34 -33.96
N ASP A 205 14.76 -6.41 -34.70
CA ASP A 205 13.59 -6.54 -35.56
C ASP A 205 12.50 -7.44 -34.97
N ALA A 206 12.70 -7.99 -33.78
CA ALA A 206 11.75 -8.89 -33.15
C ALA A 206 10.57 -8.12 -32.54
N PRO A 207 9.32 -8.54 -32.80
CA PRO A 207 8.18 -8.06 -32.01
C PRO A 207 8.34 -8.46 -30.55
N VAL A 208 8.09 -7.52 -29.62
CA VAL A 208 8.27 -7.73 -28.18
C VAL A 208 6.94 -7.63 -27.45
N LEU A 209 6.61 -8.67 -26.68
CA LEU A 209 5.60 -8.60 -25.63
C LEU A 209 6.30 -8.23 -24.32
N LEU A 210 5.93 -7.08 -23.74
CA LEU A 210 6.49 -6.60 -22.49
C LEU A 210 5.51 -6.80 -21.34
N ALA A 211 5.94 -7.45 -20.27
CA ALA A 211 5.21 -7.58 -19.03
C ALA A 211 6.05 -7.06 -17.85
N ALA A 212 5.39 -6.55 -16.79
CA ALA A 212 6.09 -6.04 -15.61
C ALA A 212 5.42 -6.46 -14.30
N GLY A 213 6.21 -6.88 -13.32
CA GLY A 213 5.73 -7.21 -11.98
C GLY A 213 6.72 -8.01 -11.15
N THR A 214 6.58 -7.93 -9.82
CA THR A 214 7.50 -8.59 -8.88
C THR A 214 6.98 -9.91 -8.32
N LYS A 215 5.73 -10.30 -8.61
CA LYS A 215 5.08 -11.51 -8.05
C LYS A 215 4.45 -12.30 -9.17
N ALA A 216 5.18 -13.28 -9.71
CA ALA A 216 4.82 -14.05 -10.89
C ALA A 216 3.39 -14.61 -10.84
N HIS A 217 3.05 -15.35 -9.79
CA HIS A 217 1.72 -15.98 -9.66
C HIS A 217 0.59 -14.94 -9.51
N GLN A 218 0.80 -13.87 -8.72
CA GLN A 218 -0.22 -12.82 -8.54
C GLN A 218 -0.49 -12.03 -9.84
N LYS A 219 0.50 -11.98 -10.73
CA LYS A 219 0.42 -11.29 -12.03
C LYS A 219 0.02 -12.21 -13.17
N GLY A 220 -0.12 -13.50 -12.91
CA GLY A 220 -0.49 -14.49 -13.92
C GLY A 220 0.61 -14.73 -14.96
N PHE A 221 1.88 -14.58 -14.58
CA PHE A 221 2.99 -14.82 -15.52
C PHE A 221 3.11 -16.29 -15.95
N ASP A 222 2.65 -17.20 -15.13
CA ASP A 222 2.46 -18.61 -15.45
C ASP A 222 1.49 -18.78 -16.65
N LEU A 223 0.35 -18.09 -16.61
CA LEU A 223 -0.62 -18.07 -17.72
C LEU A 223 -0.07 -17.33 -18.93
N LEU A 224 0.66 -16.23 -18.71
CA LEU A 224 1.28 -15.47 -19.80
C LEU A 224 2.30 -16.33 -20.56
N VAL A 225 3.15 -17.07 -19.86
CA VAL A 225 4.16 -17.95 -20.50
C VAL A 225 3.48 -19.08 -21.29
N GLN A 226 2.40 -19.65 -20.79
CA GLN A 226 1.63 -20.65 -21.52
C GLN A 226 1.02 -20.06 -22.81
N ALA A 227 0.32 -18.92 -22.69
CA ALA A 227 -0.24 -18.24 -23.86
C ALA A 227 0.82 -17.80 -24.86
N PHE A 228 2.01 -17.40 -24.39
CA PHE A 228 3.14 -17.07 -25.24
C PHE A 228 3.64 -18.29 -26.00
N ALA A 229 3.75 -19.46 -25.34
CA ALA A 229 4.16 -20.70 -26.00
C ALA A 229 3.21 -21.10 -27.13
N ASP A 230 1.90 -20.87 -26.98
CA ASP A 230 0.88 -21.12 -28.01
C ASP A 230 1.00 -20.17 -29.21
N LEU A 231 1.64 -18.99 -29.03
CA LEU A 231 1.85 -18.02 -30.10
C LEU A 231 3.10 -18.30 -30.96
N ILE A 232 4.12 -18.92 -30.38
CA ILE A 232 5.42 -19.13 -31.03
C ILE A 232 5.31 -19.86 -32.39
N PRO A 233 4.47 -20.93 -32.57
CA PRO A 233 4.34 -21.58 -33.89
C PRO A 233 3.85 -20.64 -35.00
N ARG A 234 3.08 -19.61 -34.62
CA ARG A 234 2.53 -18.62 -35.57
C ARG A 234 3.44 -17.39 -35.73
N TYR A 235 4.21 -17.07 -34.69
CA TYR A 235 5.09 -15.90 -34.63
C TYR A 235 6.47 -16.29 -34.08
N PRO A 236 7.31 -16.98 -34.89
CA PRO A 236 8.56 -17.59 -34.42
C PRO A 236 9.60 -16.58 -33.92
N ASN A 237 9.53 -15.33 -34.39
CA ASN A 237 10.44 -14.26 -33.97
C ASN A 237 9.90 -13.44 -32.78
N LEU A 238 8.69 -13.76 -32.27
CA LEU A 238 8.11 -13.04 -31.12
C LEU A 238 8.93 -13.30 -29.85
N GLN A 239 9.23 -12.26 -29.10
CA GLN A 239 9.97 -12.36 -27.85
C GLN A 239 9.15 -11.86 -26.65
N LEU A 240 9.31 -12.51 -25.51
CA LEU A 240 8.65 -12.13 -24.26
C LEU A 240 9.69 -11.61 -23.27
N VAL A 241 9.53 -10.37 -22.85
CA VAL A 241 10.35 -9.73 -21.83
C VAL A 241 9.52 -9.49 -20.57
N ILE A 242 9.97 -10.03 -19.43
CA ILE A 242 9.28 -9.86 -18.14
C ILE A 242 10.19 -9.09 -17.17
N LEU A 243 9.77 -7.88 -16.81
CA LEU A 243 10.49 -7.00 -15.90
C LEU A 243 10.11 -7.26 -14.45
N GLY A 244 11.10 -7.22 -13.54
CA GLY A 244 10.88 -7.23 -12.09
C GLY A 244 10.76 -8.63 -11.47
N LEU A 245 11.04 -9.69 -12.20
CA LEU A 245 11.29 -11.01 -11.62
C LEU A 245 12.75 -11.04 -11.16
N THR A 246 12.97 -11.23 -9.85
CA THR A 246 14.28 -11.63 -9.32
C THR A 246 14.36 -13.15 -9.32
N GLN A 247 15.48 -13.67 -9.79
CA GLN A 247 15.82 -15.08 -9.66
C GLN A 247 15.87 -15.51 -8.19
#